data_6262c96db48d20c5b24b49c05ba1e7f7
#
_entry.id   6262c96db48d20c5b24b49c05ba1e7f7
#
_cell.length_a   1.000
_cell.length_b   1.000
_cell.length_c   1.000
_cell.angle_alpha   90.00
_cell.angle_beta   90.00
_cell.angle_gamma   90.00
#
_symmetry.space_group_name_H-M   'P 1'
#
loop_
_entity.id
_entity.type
_entity.pdbx_description
1 polymer ?
#
loop_
_entity_poly.entity_id
_entity_poly.type
_entity_poly.pdbx_seq_one_letter_code
_entity_poly.pdbx_strand_id
1 'polypeptide(L)'
;TADGLGDALEKYAVKAPETGNSLSRPYAFNLMFKTSIGPRGDQVGYLRPETAQGIFVNFRDLLYYNGNRLPFAAAQIGQSYRNEISPKAGLLRVREFTQAEIEHFCSPEDKSHPKFGTVAGLTPLLFSRELQMGAEKVAKPMSLKEAVSQKVIANETLAYFIGRTHLFMLAVGIDPARLRFRQHLVHEMAHYAEDCWDAEVHC
;
A
#
# COMPACT_ATOMS: atom_id res chain seq x y z
N THR A 1 5.32 -4.86 -24.04
CA THR A 1 6.35 -5.84 -23.63
C THR A 1 7.73 -5.18 -23.71
N ALA A 2 8.71 -5.68 -22.95
CA ALA A 2 10.10 -5.17 -23.00
C ALA A 2 10.70 -5.31 -24.40
N ASP A 3 10.41 -6.41 -25.08
CA ASP A 3 10.90 -6.66 -26.45
C ASP A 3 10.33 -5.64 -27.44
N GLY A 4 9.02 -5.40 -27.43
CA GLY A 4 8.41 -4.41 -28.32
C GLY A 4 8.90 -2.97 -28.06
N LEU A 5 9.27 -2.64 -26.82
CA LEU A 5 9.92 -1.38 -26.50
C LEU A 5 11.36 -1.35 -27.05
N GLY A 6 12.10 -2.46 -26.94
CA GLY A 6 13.45 -2.59 -27.51
C GLY A 6 13.46 -2.36 -29.01
N ASP A 7 12.56 -3.00 -29.74
CA ASP A 7 12.43 -2.85 -31.17
C ASP A 7 12.06 -1.41 -31.58
N ALA A 8 11.21 -0.75 -30.78
CA ALA A 8 10.87 0.67 -31.01
C ALA A 8 12.07 1.59 -30.77
N LEU A 9 12.84 1.39 -29.69
CA LEU A 9 14.05 2.17 -29.41
C LEU A 9 15.09 2.07 -30.53
N GLU A 10 15.29 0.87 -31.06
CA GLU A 10 16.19 0.63 -32.18
C GLU A 10 15.65 1.28 -33.48
N LYS A 11 14.37 1.04 -33.79
CA LYS A 11 13.72 1.58 -35.00
C LYS A 11 13.78 3.10 -35.09
N TYR A 12 13.58 3.78 -33.96
CA TYR A 12 13.57 5.24 -33.90
C TYR A 12 14.91 5.85 -33.49
N ALA A 13 15.96 5.02 -33.33
CA ALA A 13 17.30 5.44 -32.90
C ALA A 13 17.28 6.35 -31.65
N VAL A 14 16.43 6.00 -30.66
CA VAL A 14 16.25 6.78 -29.44
C VAL A 14 17.53 6.74 -28.61
N LYS A 15 17.96 7.91 -28.13
CA LYS A 15 19.17 8.06 -27.31
C LYS A 15 18.80 8.63 -25.93
N ALA A 16 19.70 8.44 -24.97
CA ALA A 16 19.58 9.03 -23.64
C ALA A 16 19.55 10.57 -23.75
N PRO A 17 18.53 11.26 -23.24
CA PRO A 17 18.36 12.71 -23.43
C PRO A 17 19.47 13.53 -22.75
N GLU A 18 20.06 13.05 -21.67
CA GLU A 18 21.11 13.75 -20.93
C GLU A 18 22.51 13.57 -21.52
N THR A 19 22.79 12.41 -22.12
CA THR A 19 24.15 12.05 -22.55
C THR A 19 24.29 11.84 -24.06
N GLY A 20 23.20 11.68 -24.79
CA GLY A 20 23.20 11.33 -26.21
C GLY A 20 23.67 9.90 -26.52
N ASN A 21 23.96 9.09 -25.50
CA ASN A 21 24.40 7.72 -25.66
C ASN A 21 23.29 6.80 -26.13
N SER A 22 23.65 5.71 -26.82
CA SER A 22 22.71 4.66 -27.16
C SER A 22 22.17 3.99 -25.92
N LEU A 23 20.88 3.65 -25.93
CA LEU A 23 20.23 2.91 -24.86
C LEU A 23 20.49 1.41 -25.02
N SER A 24 20.67 0.71 -23.90
CA SER A 24 20.64 -0.75 -23.89
C SER A 24 19.23 -1.26 -24.15
N ARG A 25 19.09 -2.51 -24.59
CA ARG A 25 17.79 -3.14 -24.71
C ARG A 25 17.08 -3.17 -23.35
N PRO A 26 15.79 -2.80 -23.26
CA PRO A 26 15.04 -2.88 -22.01
C PRO A 26 14.85 -4.33 -21.57
N TYR A 27 14.85 -4.55 -20.28
CA TYR A 27 14.57 -5.84 -19.67
C TYR A 27 13.59 -5.66 -18.51
N ALA A 28 12.87 -6.73 -18.16
CA ALA A 28 11.95 -6.71 -17.04
C ALA A 28 12.74 -6.53 -15.74
N PHE A 29 12.41 -5.50 -14.98
CA PHE A 29 13.03 -5.21 -13.71
C PHE A 29 12.30 -5.97 -12.58
N ASN A 30 13.06 -6.67 -11.73
CA ASN A 30 12.51 -7.36 -10.58
C ASN A 30 12.70 -6.50 -9.32
N LEU A 31 11.60 -6.09 -8.72
CA LEU A 31 11.59 -5.34 -7.45
C LEU A 31 12.07 -6.16 -6.25
N MET A 32 12.07 -7.49 -6.33
CA MET A 32 12.58 -8.35 -5.27
C MET A 32 14.08 -8.60 -5.48
N PHE A 33 14.84 -8.56 -4.39
CA PHE A 33 16.23 -9.00 -4.41
C PHE A 33 16.30 -10.51 -4.56
N LYS A 34 16.96 -10.94 -5.62
CA LYS A 34 17.29 -12.35 -5.85
C LYS A 34 18.55 -12.72 -5.05
N THR A 35 18.53 -13.89 -4.42
CA THR A 35 19.68 -14.43 -3.71
C THR A 35 19.84 -15.92 -4.03
N SER A 36 21.02 -16.47 -3.77
CA SER A 36 21.31 -17.89 -3.89
C SER A 36 21.18 -18.59 -2.54
N ILE A 37 20.54 -19.75 -2.51
CA ILE A 37 20.30 -20.53 -1.30
C ILE A 37 20.97 -21.90 -1.44
N GLY A 38 21.35 -22.43 -0.29
CA GLY A 38 21.96 -23.76 -0.19
C GLY A 38 23.47 -23.77 -0.40
N PRO A 39 24.13 -24.89 -0.05
CA PRO A 39 25.59 -24.98 -0.05
C PRO A 39 26.22 -24.87 -1.45
N ARG A 40 25.46 -25.18 -2.50
CA ARG A 40 25.90 -25.05 -3.90
C ARG A 40 25.48 -23.71 -4.54
N GLY A 41 24.59 -22.94 -3.88
CA GLY A 41 24.07 -21.72 -4.43
C GLY A 41 23.20 -21.88 -5.69
N ASP A 42 22.70 -23.08 -5.95
CA ASP A 42 21.92 -23.43 -7.15
C ASP A 42 20.41 -23.17 -6.98
N GLN A 43 19.95 -22.97 -5.75
CA GLN A 43 18.56 -22.62 -5.49
C GLN A 43 18.39 -21.10 -5.47
N VAL A 44 17.33 -20.63 -6.11
CA VAL A 44 16.99 -19.22 -6.14
C VAL A 44 16.01 -18.89 -5.03
N GLY A 45 16.37 -17.88 -4.22
CA GLY A 45 15.47 -17.27 -3.25
C GLY A 45 15.28 -15.80 -3.53
N TYR A 46 14.33 -15.19 -2.83
CA TYR A 46 14.09 -13.77 -2.87
C TYR A 46 13.94 -13.21 -1.45
N LEU A 47 14.51 -12.04 -1.21
CA LEU A 47 14.25 -11.30 0.01
C LEU A 47 12.82 -10.76 -0.03
N ARG A 48 12.11 -10.85 1.08
CA ARG A 48 10.70 -10.42 1.16
C ARG A 48 10.56 -8.92 0.94
N PRO A 49 9.66 -8.46 0.06
CA PRO A 49 9.39 -7.05 -0.17
C PRO A 49 8.42 -6.44 0.84
N GLU A 50 7.73 -7.29 1.61
CA GLU A 50 6.77 -6.95 2.65
C GLU A 50 6.62 -8.12 3.63
N THR A 51 5.97 -7.89 4.76
CA THR A 51 5.78 -8.92 5.80
C THR A 51 4.42 -9.61 5.73
N ALA A 52 3.49 -9.08 4.92
CA ALA A 52 2.12 -9.58 4.79
C ALA A 52 2.04 -11.04 4.33
N GLN A 53 2.89 -11.46 3.37
CA GLN A 53 2.88 -12.87 2.92
C GLN A 53 3.14 -13.85 4.05
N GLY A 54 4.01 -13.50 5.01
CA GLY A 54 4.26 -14.32 6.19
C GLY A 54 3.00 -14.53 7.04
N ILE A 55 2.14 -13.52 7.12
CA ILE A 55 0.85 -13.62 7.82
C ILE A 55 -0.13 -14.49 7.01
N PHE A 56 -0.24 -14.25 5.70
CA PHE A 56 -1.19 -14.99 4.85
C PHE A 56 -0.87 -16.48 4.76
N VAL A 57 0.38 -16.87 4.60
CA VAL A 57 0.75 -18.31 4.53
C VAL A 57 0.50 -19.03 5.85
N ASN A 58 0.54 -18.33 6.98
CA ASN A 58 0.26 -18.87 8.31
C ASN A 58 -1.20 -18.64 8.76
N PHE A 59 -2.11 -18.21 7.87
CA PHE A 59 -3.49 -17.88 8.22
C PHE A 59 -4.20 -18.99 8.99
N ARG A 60 -4.07 -20.26 8.55
CA ARG A 60 -4.74 -21.41 9.20
C ARG A 60 -4.27 -21.61 10.64
N ASP A 61 -2.98 -21.51 10.87
CA ASP A 61 -2.41 -21.65 12.20
C ASP A 61 -2.79 -20.50 13.11
N LEU A 62 -2.80 -19.28 12.59
CA LEU A 62 -3.25 -18.09 13.30
C LEU A 62 -4.74 -18.17 13.65
N LEU A 63 -5.58 -18.61 12.73
CA LEU A 63 -7.01 -18.83 12.97
C LEU A 63 -7.23 -19.91 14.04
N TYR A 64 -6.53 -21.02 13.96
CA TYR A 64 -6.58 -22.09 14.96
C TYR A 64 -6.15 -21.55 16.35
N TYR A 65 -5.04 -20.83 16.42
CA TYR A 65 -4.57 -20.19 17.65
C TYR A 65 -5.61 -19.24 18.25
N ASN A 66 -6.38 -18.53 17.42
CA ASN A 66 -7.50 -17.68 17.84
C ASN A 66 -8.79 -18.47 18.14
N GLY A 67 -8.73 -19.80 18.27
CA GLY A 67 -9.89 -20.63 18.57
C GLY A 67 -10.90 -20.74 17.41
N ASN A 68 -10.43 -20.66 16.18
CA ASN A 68 -11.23 -20.71 14.93
C ASN A 68 -12.33 -19.65 14.87
N ARG A 69 -12.07 -18.46 15.39
CA ARG A 69 -13.04 -17.36 15.43
C ARG A 69 -12.59 -16.15 14.61
N LEU A 70 -13.52 -15.54 13.90
CA LEU A 70 -13.41 -14.23 13.27
C LEU A 70 -14.26 -13.20 14.05
N PRO A 71 -13.89 -11.91 14.03
CA PRO A 71 -12.67 -11.37 13.43
C PRO A 71 -11.43 -11.58 14.32
N PHE A 72 -10.25 -11.57 13.71
CA PHE A 72 -8.98 -11.46 14.41
C PHE A 72 -7.97 -10.66 13.57
N ALA A 73 -6.90 -10.23 14.19
CA ALA A 73 -5.82 -9.55 13.48
C ALA A 73 -4.47 -10.15 13.86
N ALA A 74 -3.54 -10.15 12.91
CA ALA A 74 -2.14 -10.45 13.13
C ALA A 74 -1.29 -9.26 12.73
N ALA A 75 -0.30 -8.92 13.53
CA ALA A 75 0.64 -7.84 13.26
C ALA A 75 2.06 -8.41 13.19
N GLN A 76 2.84 -7.91 12.24
CA GLN A 76 4.26 -8.22 12.13
C GLN A 76 5.06 -6.95 11.94
N ILE A 77 6.15 -6.84 12.71
CA ILE A 77 7.17 -5.80 12.52
C ILE A 77 8.45 -6.53 12.07
N GLY A 78 9.07 -6.05 11.02
CA GLY A 78 10.29 -6.69 10.51
C GLY A 78 10.93 -5.95 9.36
N GLN A 79 12.10 -6.44 8.95
CA GLN A 79 12.83 -5.93 7.80
C GLN A 79 12.20 -6.42 6.51
N SER A 80 12.14 -5.51 5.54
CA SER A 80 11.71 -5.77 4.18
C SER A 80 12.67 -5.12 3.19
N TYR A 81 12.65 -5.63 1.96
CA TYR A 81 13.65 -5.30 0.96
C TYR A 81 13.00 -5.05 -0.38
N ARG A 82 13.24 -3.88 -0.97
CA ARG A 82 12.79 -3.57 -2.32
C ARG A 82 13.97 -3.13 -3.16
N ASN A 83 14.19 -3.77 -4.28
CA ASN A 83 15.28 -3.46 -5.18
C ASN A 83 14.95 -2.18 -5.96
N GLU A 84 14.99 -1.05 -5.28
CA GLU A 84 14.71 0.26 -5.87
C GLU A 84 15.75 0.60 -6.94
N ILE A 85 15.28 1.06 -8.11
CA ILE A 85 16.16 1.48 -9.21
C ILE A 85 17.01 2.68 -8.77
N SER A 86 16.39 3.64 -8.07
CA SER A 86 17.05 4.86 -7.62
C SER A 86 16.60 5.24 -6.21
N PRO A 87 17.28 4.75 -5.16
CA PRO A 87 17.07 5.23 -3.80
C PRO A 87 17.31 6.73 -3.72
N LYS A 88 16.41 7.48 -3.06
CA LYS A 88 16.46 8.94 -3.00
C LYS A 88 15.96 9.47 -1.66
N ALA A 89 16.27 10.74 -1.39
CA ALA A 89 15.75 11.51 -0.26
C ALA A 89 16.01 10.85 1.11
N GLY A 90 17.24 10.46 1.37
CA GLY A 90 17.65 9.88 2.65
C GLY A 90 16.89 8.60 2.95
N LEU A 91 16.06 8.60 4.00
CA LEU A 91 15.29 7.43 4.44
C LEU A 91 13.94 7.26 3.75
N LEU A 92 13.49 8.22 2.93
CA LEU A 92 12.16 8.15 2.29
C LEU A 92 12.06 7.03 1.23
N ARG A 93 13.18 6.70 0.57
CA ARG A 93 13.23 5.61 -0.40
C ARG A 93 14.55 4.88 -0.32
N VAL A 94 14.55 3.78 0.42
CA VAL A 94 15.71 2.92 0.65
C VAL A 94 15.41 1.49 0.21
N ARG A 95 16.45 0.69 0.04
CA ARG A 95 16.32 -0.71 -0.38
C ARG A 95 16.05 -1.68 0.77
N GLU A 96 16.41 -1.30 1.98
CA GLU A 96 16.16 -2.05 3.21
C GLU A 96 15.46 -1.12 4.20
N PHE A 97 14.35 -1.57 4.78
CA PHE A 97 13.56 -0.77 5.72
C PHE A 97 12.80 -1.65 6.70
N THR A 98 12.58 -1.13 7.89
CA THR A 98 11.67 -1.74 8.86
C THR A 98 10.26 -1.27 8.57
N GLN A 99 9.34 -2.21 8.55
CA GLN A 99 7.90 -1.91 8.44
C GLN A 99 7.09 -2.67 9.48
N ALA A 100 5.88 -2.19 9.71
CA ALA A 100 4.86 -2.87 10.49
C ALA A 100 3.63 -3.06 9.60
N GLU A 101 3.11 -4.28 9.54
CA GLU A 101 1.88 -4.62 8.83
C GLU A 101 0.91 -5.27 9.79
N ILE A 102 -0.37 -4.96 9.60
CA ILE A 102 -1.48 -5.51 10.38
C ILE A 102 -2.50 -6.05 9.39
N GLU A 103 -2.74 -7.35 9.45
CA GLU A 103 -3.76 -8.01 8.65
C GLU A 103 -4.96 -8.32 9.54
N HIS A 104 -6.08 -7.64 9.27
CA HIS A 104 -7.33 -7.85 10.00
C HIS A 104 -8.27 -8.72 9.17
N PHE A 105 -8.57 -9.90 9.69
CA PHE A 105 -9.42 -10.90 9.05
C PHE A 105 -10.84 -10.81 9.61
N CYS A 106 -11.81 -10.56 8.75
CA CYS A 106 -13.24 -10.54 9.10
C CYS A 106 -14.06 -11.39 8.10
N SER A 107 -15.31 -11.66 8.43
CA SER A 107 -16.22 -12.32 7.48
C SER A 107 -16.47 -11.41 6.28
N PRO A 108 -16.47 -11.92 5.04
CA PRO A 108 -16.88 -11.15 3.88
C PRO A 108 -18.33 -10.68 3.95
N GLU A 109 -19.17 -11.38 4.71
CA GLU A 109 -20.60 -11.08 4.92
C GLU A 109 -20.84 -10.04 6.02
N ASP A 110 -19.88 -9.88 6.94
CA ASP A 110 -19.97 -8.91 8.04
C ASP A 110 -18.66 -8.12 8.15
N LYS A 111 -18.67 -6.94 7.56
CA LYS A 111 -17.57 -5.96 7.61
C LYS A 111 -17.89 -4.80 8.56
N SER A 112 -18.80 -4.99 9.51
CA SER A 112 -19.01 -4.08 10.63
C SER A 112 -17.80 -4.13 11.59
N HIS A 113 -17.61 -3.08 12.38
CA HIS A 113 -16.54 -3.08 13.37
C HIS A 113 -17.04 -2.62 14.74
N PRO A 114 -16.92 -3.45 15.80
CA PRO A 114 -17.53 -3.17 17.13
C PRO A 114 -17.03 -1.88 17.78
N LYS A 115 -15.85 -1.42 17.40
CA LYS A 115 -15.25 -0.16 17.89
C LYS A 115 -15.43 1.00 16.91
N PHE A 116 -16.18 0.86 15.81
CA PHE A 116 -16.36 1.93 14.82
C PHE A 116 -16.89 3.21 15.47
N GLY A 117 -17.82 3.10 16.42
CA GLY A 117 -18.37 4.24 17.16
C GLY A 117 -17.31 5.14 17.81
N THR A 118 -16.13 4.62 18.14
CA THR A 118 -15.04 5.41 18.75
C THR A 118 -14.35 6.37 17.80
N VAL A 119 -14.50 6.17 16.49
CA VAL A 119 -13.88 6.99 15.43
C VAL A 119 -14.90 7.60 14.47
N ALA A 120 -16.14 7.18 14.51
CA ALA A 120 -17.20 7.52 13.56
C ALA A 120 -17.40 9.04 13.39
N GLY A 121 -17.18 9.82 14.46
CA GLY A 121 -17.30 11.28 14.45
C GLY A 121 -16.04 12.03 13.99
N LEU A 122 -14.92 11.36 13.77
CA LEU A 122 -13.72 12.01 13.23
C LEU A 122 -13.96 12.50 11.81
N THR A 123 -13.41 13.67 11.49
CA THR A 123 -13.58 14.36 10.21
C THR A 123 -12.24 14.56 9.49
N PRO A 124 -11.56 13.47 9.07
CA PRO A 124 -10.33 13.60 8.30
C PRO A 124 -10.60 14.26 6.95
N LEU A 125 -9.56 14.83 6.34
CA LEU A 125 -9.61 15.27 4.96
C LEU A 125 -9.60 14.04 4.03
N LEU A 126 -10.71 13.79 3.34
CA LEU A 126 -10.85 12.67 2.39
C LEU A 126 -10.72 13.19 0.96
N PHE A 127 -9.86 12.55 0.18
CA PHE A 127 -9.69 12.80 -1.24
C PHE A 127 -10.17 11.58 -2.02
N SER A 128 -11.50 11.46 -2.11
CA SER A 128 -12.17 10.34 -2.78
C SER A 128 -11.91 10.31 -4.29
N ARG A 129 -12.20 9.19 -4.94
CA ARG A 129 -12.12 9.04 -6.41
C ARG A 129 -12.91 10.13 -7.13
N GLU A 130 -14.12 10.42 -6.65
CA GLU A 130 -14.97 11.46 -7.24
C GLU A 130 -14.33 12.84 -7.16
N LEU A 131 -13.76 13.20 -6.01
CA LEU A 131 -13.06 14.47 -5.84
C LEU A 131 -11.80 14.56 -6.71
N GLN A 132 -11.07 13.46 -6.88
CA GLN A 132 -9.88 13.39 -7.74
C GLN A 132 -10.24 13.59 -9.23
N MET A 133 -11.39 13.06 -9.65
CA MET A 133 -11.88 13.17 -11.03
C MET A 133 -12.70 14.46 -11.28
N GLY A 134 -13.13 15.12 -10.21
CA GLY A 134 -13.88 16.37 -10.27
C GLY A 134 -13.03 17.57 -10.71
N ALA A 135 -13.69 18.69 -10.95
CA ALA A 135 -13.04 19.92 -11.43
C ALA A 135 -12.11 20.55 -10.39
N GLU A 136 -12.49 20.55 -9.11
CA GLU A 136 -11.74 21.22 -8.04
C GLU A 136 -10.50 20.44 -7.59
N LYS A 137 -10.52 19.12 -7.64
CA LYS A 137 -9.44 18.20 -7.21
C LYS A 137 -8.91 18.51 -5.80
N VAL A 138 -9.81 18.78 -4.86
CA VAL A 138 -9.48 19.16 -3.49
C VAL A 138 -10.07 18.15 -2.50
N ALA A 139 -9.27 17.75 -1.51
CA ALA A 139 -9.76 16.92 -0.40
C ALA A 139 -10.74 17.73 0.46
N LYS A 140 -11.80 17.07 0.94
CA LYS A 140 -12.84 17.72 1.77
C LYS A 140 -12.95 17.00 3.12
N PRO A 141 -13.22 17.74 4.21
CA PRO A 141 -13.50 17.10 5.49
C PRO A 141 -14.85 16.38 5.40
N MET A 142 -14.89 15.15 5.88
CA MET A 142 -16.11 14.35 5.98
C MET A 142 -16.02 13.43 7.18
N SER A 143 -17.12 13.29 7.95
CA SER A 143 -17.11 12.36 9.06
C SER A 143 -17.03 10.91 8.56
N LEU A 144 -16.33 10.06 9.28
CA LEU A 144 -16.20 8.64 8.90
C LEU A 144 -17.56 7.94 8.86
N LYS A 145 -18.48 8.33 9.75
CA LYS A 145 -19.87 7.83 9.72
C LYS A 145 -20.57 8.18 8.40
N GLU A 146 -20.46 9.43 7.99
CA GLU A 146 -21.04 9.90 6.75
C GLU A 146 -20.38 9.23 5.53
N ALA A 147 -19.05 9.12 5.52
CA ALA A 147 -18.32 8.48 4.44
C ALA A 147 -18.73 7.02 4.22
N VAL A 148 -19.00 6.27 5.30
CA VAL A 148 -19.52 4.89 5.20
C VAL A 148 -20.97 4.91 4.72
N SER A 149 -21.82 5.78 5.25
CA SER A 149 -23.24 5.83 4.88
C SER A 149 -23.45 6.21 3.41
N GLN A 150 -22.60 7.08 2.87
CA GLN A 150 -22.60 7.50 1.47
C GLN A 150 -21.79 6.59 0.53
N LYS A 151 -21.21 5.48 1.06
CA LYS A 151 -20.38 4.56 0.30
C LYS A 151 -19.11 5.19 -0.31
N VAL A 152 -18.63 6.29 0.24
CA VAL A 152 -17.31 6.86 -0.09
C VAL A 152 -16.20 5.95 0.44
N ILE A 153 -16.37 5.41 1.65
CA ILE A 153 -15.55 4.33 2.21
C ILE A 153 -16.39 3.04 2.19
N ALA A 154 -15.83 1.96 1.73
CA ALA A 154 -16.54 0.73 1.42
C ALA A 154 -17.31 0.13 2.62
N ASN A 155 -16.73 0.16 3.83
CA ASN A 155 -17.33 -0.45 5.03
C ASN A 155 -16.76 0.13 6.33
N GLU A 156 -17.40 -0.22 7.46
CA GLU A 156 -17.02 0.27 8.80
C GLU A 156 -15.63 -0.18 9.24
N THR A 157 -15.23 -1.41 8.92
CA THR A 157 -13.90 -1.93 9.29
C THR A 157 -12.80 -1.08 8.65
N LEU A 158 -12.90 -0.78 7.37
CA LEU A 158 -11.94 0.10 6.68
C LEU A 158 -11.96 1.51 7.28
N ALA A 159 -13.15 2.07 7.50
CA ALA A 159 -13.29 3.39 8.12
C ALA A 159 -12.72 3.45 9.54
N TYR A 160 -12.88 2.37 10.32
CA TYR A 160 -12.27 2.26 11.65
C TYR A 160 -10.74 2.37 11.55
N PHE A 161 -10.11 1.64 10.64
CA PHE A 161 -8.66 1.70 10.49
C PHE A 161 -8.16 3.02 9.92
N ILE A 162 -8.92 3.67 9.01
CA ILE A 162 -8.63 5.05 8.60
C ILE A 162 -8.66 5.99 9.82
N GLY A 163 -9.66 5.89 10.67
CA GLY A 163 -9.77 6.69 11.89
C GLY A 163 -8.63 6.41 12.88
N ARG A 164 -8.22 5.15 13.04
CA ARG A 164 -7.07 4.77 13.88
C ARG A 164 -5.76 5.32 13.33
N THR A 165 -5.56 5.23 12.02
CA THR A 165 -4.40 5.80 11.34
C THR A 165 -4.37 7.33 11.50
N HIS A 166 -5.52 8.00 11.35
CA HIS A 166 -5.62 9.44 11.60
C HIS A 166 -5.15 9.81 13.01
N LEU A 167 -5.68 9.15 14.04
CA LEU A 167 -5.29 9.38 15.42
C LEU A 167 -3.80 9.08 15.68
N PHE A 168 -3.27 8.03 15.06
CA PHE A 168 -1.86 7.69 15.16
C PHE A 168 -0.98 8.80 14.54
N MET A 169 -1.34 9.29 13.36
CA MET A 169 -0.59 10.36 12.68
C MET A 169 -0.56 11.64 13.52
N LEU A 170 -1.68 11.99 14.17
CA LEU A 170 -1.72 13.12 15.11
C LEU A 170 -0.86 12.88 16.34
N ALA A 171 -0.90 11.66 16.90
CA ALA A 171 -0.12 11.30 18.09
C ALA A 171 1.40 11.36 17.86
N VAL A 172 1.86 11.06 16.63
CA VAL A 172 3.29 11.20 16.26
C VAL A 172 3.67 12.63 15.82
N GLY A 173 2.74 13.59 15.92
CA GLY A 173 3.00 15.01 15.71
C GLY A 173 2.78 15.54 14.29
N ILE A 174 2.07 14.79 13.43
CA ILE A 174 1.70 15.29 12.10
C ILE A 174 0.60 16.36 12.25
N ASP A 175 0.82 17.51 11.59
CA ASP A 175 -0.17 18.58 11.52
C ASP A 175 -1.42 18.11 10.75
N PRO A 176 -2.63 18.16 11.36
CA PRO A 176 -3.86 17.73 10.70
C PRO A 176 -4.15 18.49 9.41
N ALA A 177 -3.71 19.75 9.29
CA ALA A 177 -3.87 20.53 8.07
C ALA A 177 -3.01 20.03 6.89
N ARG A 178 -2.00 19.23 7.18
CA ARG A 178 -1.09 18.60 6.21
C ARG A 178 -1.39 17.13 5.94
N LEU A 179 -2.37 16.55 6.64
CA LEU A 179 -2.74 15.13 6.54
C LEU A 179 -4.04 15.01 5.76
N ARG A 180 -4.03 14.19 4.71
CA ARG A 180 -5.24 13.75 4.00
C ARG A 180 -5.23 12.26 3.77
N PHE A 181 -6.39 11.68 3.51
CA PHE A 181 -6.54 10.30 3.06
C PHE A 181 -6.97 10.30 1.60
N ARG A 182 -6.16 9.70 0.73
CA ARG A 182 -6.43 9.59 -0.70
C ARG A 182 -6.90 8.18 -1.04
N GLN A 183 -8.04 8.10 -1.69
CA GLN A 183 -8.56 6.83 -2.23
C GLN A 183 -7.84 6.48 -3.54
N HIS A 184 -7.40 5.25 -3.69
CA HIS A 184 -6.84 4.77 -4.95
C HIS A 184 -7.88 4.82 -6.07
N LEU A 185 -7.47 5.24 -7.27
CA LEU A 185 -8.28 5.09 -8.46
C LEU A 185 -8.40 3.62 -8.85
N VAL A 186 -9.43 3.28 -9.62
CA VAL A 186 -9.73 1.87 -9.96
C VAL A 186 -8.53 1.17 -10.61
N HIS A 187 -7.80 1.86 -11.47
CA HIS A 187 -6.63 1.29 -12.17
C HIS A 187 -5.34 1.23 -11.32
N GLU A 188 -5.34 1.86 -10.14
CA GLU A 188 -4.20 1.81 -9.19
C GLU A 188 -4.32 0.62 -8.22
N MET A 189 -5.53 0.09 -8.05
CA MET A 189 -5.78 -0.99 -7.10
C MET A 189 -5.34 -2.34 -7.64
N ALA A 190 -4.91 -3.22 -6.73
CA ALA A 190 -4.77 -4.63 -7.03
C ALA A 190 -6.13 -5.23 -7.42
N HIS A 191 -6.13 -6.22 -8.33
CA HIS A 191 -7.35 -6.82 -8.88
C HIS A 191 -8.27 -7.48 -7.83
N TYR A 192 -7.73 -7.80 -6.65
CA TYR A 192 -8.47 -8.39 -5.51
C TYR A 192 -8.94 -7.35 -4.50
N ALA A 193 -8.53 -6.08 -4.63
CA ALA A 193 -8.90 -5.04 -3.68
C ALA A 193 -10.25 -4.43 -4.03
N GLU A 194 -11.12 -4.28 -3.04
CA GLU A 194 -12.42 -3.59 -3.15
C GLU A 194 -12.25 -2.08 -2.99
N ASP A 195 -11.43 -1.68 -2.01
CA ASP A 195 -11.16 -0.28 -1.70
C ASP A 195 -9.76 -0.15 -1.08
N CYS A 196 -9.08 0.97 -1.34
CA CYS A 196 -7.74 1.24 -0.85
C CYS A 196 -7.54 2.73 -0.61
N TRP A 197 -6.94 3.07 0.52
CA TRP A 197 -6.70 4.44 0.94
C TRP A 197 -5.29 4.62 1.49
N ASP A 198 -4.63 5.69 1.08
CA ASP A 198 -3.34 6.11 1.60
C ASP A 198 -3.49 7.29 2.57
N ALA A 199 -2.72 7.30 3.65
CA ALA A 199 -2.49 8.49 4.44
C ALA A 199 -1.34 9.30 3.82
N GLU A 200 -1.63 10.48 3.31
CA GLU A 200 -0.66 11.36 2.66
C GLU A 200 -0.36 12.58 3.53
N VAL A 201 0.91 12.90 3.68
CA VAL A 201 1.39 14.08 4.41
C VAL A 201 2.07 15.03 3.46
N HIS A 202 1.69 16.30 3.50
CA HIS A 202 2.37 17.36 2.76
C HIS A 202 3.67 17.74 3.48
N CYS A 203 4.82 17.45 2.86
CA CYS A 203 6.17 17.74 3.36
C CYS A 203 6.70 19.10 2.86
#